data_fa21f6aa3c30b2c537ec5198698f604f
#
_entry.id   fa21f6aa3c30b2c537ec5198698f604f
#
_cell.length_a   1.000
_cell.length_b   1.000
_cell.length_c   1.000
_cell.angle_alpha   90.00
_cell.angle_beta   90.00
_cell.angle_gamma   90.00
#
_symmetry.space_group_name_H-M   'P 1'
#
loop_
_entity.id
_entity.type
_entity.pdbx_description
1 polymer ?
#
loop_
_entity_poly.entity_id
_entity_poly.type
_entity_poly.pdbx_seq_one_letter_code
_entity_poly.pdbx_strand_id
1 'polypeptide(L)'
;MGNVVQLVTVRQPECLNDFALQPTSRYKLESILDRTLPLPEHGICGVILYGLYGTGKTTMARLLPGLIETARTTDVLDSFTAGQITDVVGPIVDYHACASGQNSTTLIQSVQNKTSYIAFNASDLHYMILDEIDNLTDLAQASFKAIMNRTNVVFIMTTNHLDKVDLGIQNRSILIDMNLPPPQQWRPILRRVFTDAGLRPRWMRSSIRP
;
A
#
# COMPACT_ATOMS: atom_id res chain seq x y z
N MET A 1 -5.58 -17.22 42.21
CA MET A 1 -4.89 -16.08 41.59
C MET A 1 -5.20 -16.11 40.12
N GLY A 2 -6.14 -15.27 39.66
CA GLY A 2 -6.53 -15.24 38.26
C GLY A 2 -5.45 -14.57 37.41
N ASN A 3 -4.93 -15.27 36.41
CA ASN A 3 -4.09 -14.67 35.40
C ASN A 3 -4.92 -13.62 34.63
N VAL A 4 -4.72 -12.35 34.93
CA VAL A 4 -5.22 -11.27 34.08
C VAL A 4 -4.40 -11.34 32.78
N VAL A 5 -4.99 -11.87 31.74
CA VAL A 5 -4.44 -11.76 30.38
C VAL A 5 -4.54 -10.29 30.00
N GLN A 6 -3.45 -9.56 30.13
CA GLN A 6 -3.37 -8.18 29.69
C GLN A 6 -3.39 -8.20 28.15
N LEU A 7 -4.50 -7.77 27.57
CA LEU A 7 -4.60 -7.58 26.10
C LEU A 7 -3.62 -6.48 25.70
N VAL A 8 -2.57 -6.89 24.98
CA VAL A 8 -1.61 -5.96 24.42
C VAL A 8 -2.19 -5.40 23.12
N THR A 9 -2.46 -4.10 23.11
CA THR A 9 -2.89 -3.39 21.90
C THR A 9 -1.66 -2.86 21.19
N VAL A 10 -1.42 -3.36 19.98
CA VAL A 10 -0.35 -2.87 19.11
C VAL A 10 -0.95 -1.85 18.13
N ARG A 11 -0.29 -0.71 17.98
CA ARG A 11 -0.67 0.35 17.05
C ARG A 11 -0.69 -0.18 15.60
N GLN A 12 -1.67 0.25 14.83
CA GLN A 12 -1.70 -0.03 13.39
C GLN A 12 -0.50 0.63 12.68
N PRO A 13 -0.01 0.06 11.59
CA PRO A 13 1.02 0.69 10.77
C PRO A 13 0.56 2.05 10.23
N GLU A 14 1.42 3.07 10.33
CA GLU A 14 1.15 4.44 9.90
C GLU A 14 2.19 4.98 8.91
N CYS A 15 3.33 4.30 8.78
CA CYS A 15 4.41 4.69 7.86
C CYS A 15 5.11 3.46 7.27
N LEU A 16 5.98 3.67 6.28
CA LEU A 16 6.75 2.59 5.67
C LEU A 16 7.64 1.83 6.67
N ASN A 17 8.14 2.52 7.70
CA ASN A 17 8.99 1.91 8.71
C ASN A 17 8.25 0.92 9.61
N ASP A 18 6.93 0.92 9.56
CA ASP A 18 6.08 -0.01 10.29
C ASP A 18 5.94 -1.38 9.60
N PHE A 19 6.50 -1.52 8.40
CA PHE A 19 6.47 -2.77 7.62
C PHE A 19 7.84 -3.41 7.50
N ALA A 20 7.87 -4.75 7.63
CA ALA A 20 9.03 -5.55 7.25
C ALA A 20 8.97 -5.79 5.73
N LEU A 21 9.79 -5.10 4.97
CA LEU A 21 9.82 -5.15 3.52
C LEU A 21 11.15 -5.72 3.02
N GLN A 22 11.10 -6.42 1.89
CA GLN A 22 12.31 -6.74 1.15
C GLN A 22 13.02 -5.44 0.73
N PRO A 23 14.37 -5.39 0.69
CA PRO A 23 15.09 -4.16 0.33
C PRO A 23 14.68 -3.58 -1.02
N THR A 24 14.45 -4.43 -2.01
CA THR A 24 13.99 -4.03 -3.35
C THR A 24 12.59 -3.43 -3.34
N SER A 25 11.68 -3.98 -2.54
CA SER A 25 10.31 -3.48 -2.39
C SER A 25 10.28 -2.15 -1.65
N ARG A 26 11.09 -2.04 -0.59
CA ARG A 26 11.27 -0.77 0.12
C ARG A 26 11.79 0.31 -0.81
N TYR A 27 12.85 0.03 -1.56
CA TYR A 27 13.43 0.97 -2.51
C TYR A 27 12.41 1.46 -3.55
N LYS A 28 11.60 0.54 -4.13
CA LYS A 28 10.55 0.90 -5.07
C LYS A 28 9.48 1.81 -4.44
N LEU A 29 9.03 1.52 -3.22
CA LEU A 29 8.05 2.34 -2.52
C LEU A 29 8.62 3.72 -2.20
N GLU A 30 9.85 3.80 -1.70
CA GLU A 30 10.55 5.06 -1.46
C GLU A 30 10.69 5.86 -2.77
N SER A 31 11.03 5.19 -3.88
CA SER A 31 11.15 5.83 -5.21
C SER A 31 9.81 6.34 -5.76
N ILE A 32 8.68 5.74 -5.39
CA ILE A 32 7.35 6.30 -5.70
C ILE A 32 7.12 7.58 -4.88
N LEU A 33 7.49 7.57 -3.62
CA LEU A 33 7.25 8.70 -2.72
C LEU A 33 8.16 9.89 -3.05
N ASP A 34 9.44 9.66 -3.35
CA ASP A 34 10.40 10.70 -3.72
C ASP A 34 10.31 11.13 -5.20
N ARG A 35 9.38 10.52 -5.97
CA ARG A 35 9.12 10.77 -7.39
C ARG A 35 10.25 10.41 -8.35
N THR A 36 11.27 9.69 -7.92
CA THR A 36 12.28 9.14 -8.85
C THR A 36 11.66 8.05 -9.73
N LEU A 37 10.58 7.43 -9.27
CA LEU A 37 9.72 6.55 -10.04
C LEU A 37 8.34 7.22 -10.20
N PRO A 38 8.12 7.96 -11.30
CA PRO A 38 6.90 8.75 -11.48
C PRO A 38 5.66 7.86 -11.60
N LEU A 39 4.58 8.25 -10.90
CA LEU A 39 3.30 7.55 -10.88
C LEU A 39 2.15 8.56 -10.70
N PRO A 40 1.13 8.59 -11.59
CA PRO A 40 0.99 7.82 -12.82
C PRO A 40 1.67 8.53 -14.00
N GLU A 41 2.65 7.90 -14.64
CA GLU A 41 3.33 8.45 -15.81
C GLU A 41 3.83 7.33 -16.74
N HIS A 42 4.14 7.69 -17.98
CA HIS A 42 4.76 6.79 -18.98
C HIS A 42 4.02 5.45 -19.19
N GLY A 43 2.69 5.45 -19.02
CA GLY A 43 1.88 4.23 -19.13
C GLY A 43 1.89 3.34 -17.89
N ILE A 44 2.55 3.75 -16.82
CA ILE A 44 2.50 3.11 -15.50
C ILE A 44 1.55 3.91 -14.62
N CYS A 45 0.43 3.29 -14.24
CA CYS A 45 -0.58 3.91 -13.38
C CYS A 45 -1.00 3.01 -12.21
N GLY A 46 -0.38 1.84 -12.09
CA GLY A 46 -0.69 0.87 -11.05
C GLY A 46 0.46 0.55 -10.11
N VAL A 47 0.11 0.10 -8.91
CA VAL A 47 0.99 -0.57 -7.96
C VAL A 47 0.34 -1.89 -7.60
N ILE A 48 1.05 -3.01 -7.78
CA ILE A 48 0.58 -4.33 -7.35
C ILE A 48 1.39 -4.79 -6.15
N LEU A 49 0.72 -4.93 -5.01
CA LEU A 49 1.26 -5.51 -3.79
C LEU A 49 0.96 -7.01 -3.83
N TYR A 50 1.98 -7.84 -4.01
CA TYR A 50 1.80 -9.29 -4.13
C TYR A 50 2.59 -10.06 -3.07
N GLY A 51 2.14 -11.25 -2.73
CA GLY A 51 2.79 -12.13 -1.76
C GLY A 51 1.80 -12.97 -0.96
N LEU A 52 2.33 -13.73 0.00
CA LEU A 52 1.56 -14.65 0.83
C LEU A 52 0.49 -13.94 1.66
N TYR A 53 -0.49 -14.71 2.15
CA TYR A 53 -1.51 -14.21 3.07
C TYR A 53 -0.89 -13.65 4.36
N GLY A 54 -1.54 -12.63 4.93
CA GLY A 54 -1.12 -12.06 6.22
C GLY A 54 0.15 -11.19 6.21
N THR A 55 0.70 -10.85 5.03
CA THR A 55 1.93 -10.02 4.92
C THR A 55 1.65 -8.51 4.96
N GLY A 56 0.41 -8.09 5.17
CA GLY A 56 0.06 -6.67 5.31
C GLY A 56 -0.25 -5.93 4.00
N LYS A 57 -0.50 -6.65 2.89
CA LYS A 57 -0.82 -6.05 1.57
C LYS A 57 -1.98 -5.06 1.63
N THR A 58 -3.12 -5.48 2.16
CA THR A 58 -4.33 -4.62 2.27
C THR A 58 -4.06 -3.42 3.18
N THR A 59 -3.29 -3.59 4.25
CA THR A 59 -2.90 -2.49 5.15
C THR A 59 -2.02 -1.48 4.42
N MET A 60 -1.01 -1.94 3.68
CA MET A 60 -0.15 -1.09 2.85
C MET A 60 -0.95 -0.40 1.74
N ALA A 61 -1.86 -1.13 1.08
CA ALA A 61 -2.70 -0.57 0.02
C ALA A 61 -3.54 0.62 0.51
N ARG A 62 -4.07 0.53 1.72
CA ARG A 62 -4.85 1.61 2.36
C ARG A 62 -4.00 2.79 2.82
N LEU A 63 -2.76 2.54 3.20
CA LEU A 63 -1.84 3.56 3.67
C LEU A 63 -1.20 4.35 2.51
N LEU A 64 -0.92 3.68 1.39
CA LEU A 64 -0.13 4.22 0.29
C LEU A 64 -0.69 5.53 -0.32
N PRO A 65 -2.01 5.71 -0.52
CA PRO A 65 -2.55 6.98 -1.00
C PRO A 65 -2.16 8.17 -0.12
N GLY A 66 -2.30 8.01 1.19
CA GLY A 66 -1.93 9.05 2.16
C GLY A 66 -0.44 9.36 2.15
N LEU A 67 0.41 8.34 2.04
CA LEU A 67 1.86 8.53 1.93
C LEU A 67 2.22 9.31 0.66
N ILE A 68 1.59 8.99 -0.49
CA ILE A 68 1.82 9.70 -1.75
C ILE A 68 1.38 11.16 -1.64
N GLU A 69 0.20 11.44 -1.09
CA GLU A 69 -0.27 12.82 -0.91
C GLU A 69 0.65 13.62 0.02
N THR A 70 1.02 13.04 1.16
CA THR A 70 1.96 13.69 2.10
C THR A 70 3.29 13.99 1.44
N ALA A 71 3.84 13.06 0.68
CA ALA A 71 5.11 13.25 -0.04
C ALA A 71 5.04 14.32 -1.14
N ARG A 72 3.83 14.69 -1.59
CA ARG A 72 3.62 15.77 -2.57
C ARG A 72 3.42 17.14 -1.95
N THR A 73 3.02 17.19 -0.69
CA THR A 73 2.71 18.44 0.04
C THR A 73 3.84 18.92 0.94
N THR A 74 4.68 18.00 1.40
CA THR A 74 5.81 18.32 2.29
C THR A 74 7.12 18.11 1.57
N ASP A 75 8.16 18.90 1.92
CA ASP A 75 9.54 18.66 1.47
C ASP A 75 10.04 17.31 2.06
N VAL A 76 9.64 16.33 1.43
CA VAL A 76 9.96 14.96 1.09
C VAL A 76 10.61 14.03 2.13
N LEU A 77 11.60 14.39 2.88
CA LEU A 77 12.37 13.38 3.66
C LEU A 77 11.74 12.99 4.99
N ASP A 78 10.88 13.83 5.53
CA ASP A 78 10.17 13.55 6.80
C ASP A 78 8.93 12.66 6.62
N SER A 79 8.41 12.53 5.39
CA SER A 79 7.21 11.74 5.10
C SER A 79 7.38 10.24 5.32
N PHE A 80 8.61 9.72 5.30
CA PHE A 80 8.89 8.32 5.60
C PHE A 80 8.75 7.98 7.09
N THR A 81 8.83 8.97 7.95
CA THR A 81 8.79 8.83 9.41
C THR A 81 7.57 9.46 10.05
N ALA A 82 6.94 10.44 9.40
CA ALA A 82 5.78 11.16 9.92
C ALA A 82 4.47 10.52 9.45
N GLY A 83 3.90 9.67 10.29
CA GLY A 83 2.67 8.95 10.02
C GLY A 83 1.37 9.70 10.31
N GLN A 84 1.38 11.03 10.41
CA GLN A 84 0.16 11.78 10.66
C GLN A 84 -0.16 12.72 9.50
N ILE A 85 -1.12 12.31 8.68
CA ILE A 85 -1.82 13.19 7.75
C ILE A 85 -2.79 14.03 8.60
N THR A 86 -2.29 15.09 9.22
CA THR A 86 -3.13 16.11 9.85
C THR A 86 -3.16 17.30 8.90
N ASP A 87 -4.35 17.71 8.50
CA ASP A 87 -4.66 18.97 7.81
C ASP A 87 -4.47 19.05 6.27
N VAL A 88 -4.13 17.98 5.60
CA VAL A 88 -4.23 17.92 4.14
C VAL A 88 -5.60 17.35 3.78
N VAL A 89 -6.25 17.91 2.76
CA VAL A 89 -7.43 17.29 2.16
C VAL A 89 -7.07 15.85 1.84
N GLY A 90 -7.66 14.91 2.56
CA GLY A 90 -7.28 13.50 2.49
C GLY A 90 -7.38 12.96 1.07
N PRO A 91 -6.64 11.91 0.73
CA PRO A 91 -6.71 11.31 -0.59
C PRO A 91 -8.14 10.86 -0.90
N ILE A 92 -8.60 11.13 -2.13
CA ILE A 92 -9.89 10.62 -2.60
C ILE A 92 -9.69 9.15 -2.95
N VAL A 93 -10.05 8.26 -2.03
CA VAL A 93 -9.80 6.83 -2.13
C VAL A 93 -11.10 6.07 -2.32
N ASP A 94 -11.15 5.23 -3.35
CA ASP A 94 -12.19 4.25 -3.56
C ASP A 94 -11.64 2.83 -3.30
N TYR A 95 -12.28 2.12 -2.40
CA TYR A 95 -11.93 0.76 -2.06
C TYR A 95 -12.94 -0.24 -2.64
N HIS A 96 -12.42 -1.20 -3.39
CA HIS A 96 -13.18 -2.31 -3.97
C HIS A 96 -12.55 -3.64 -3.56
N ALA A 97 -13.28 -4.44 -2.78
CA ALA A 97 -12.94 -5.84 -2.58
C ALA A 97 -13.39 -6.62 -3.83
N CYS A 98 -12.46 -7.21 -4.55
CA CYS A 98 -12.76 -8.03 -5.73
C CYS A 98 -13.25 -9.40 -5.27
N ALA A 99 -14.56 -9.56 -5.10
CA ALA A 99 -15.15 -10.86 -4.78
C ALA A 99 -15.31 -11.70 -6.05
N SER A 100 -15.17 -13.02 -5.90
CA SER A 100 -15.39 -13.97 -7.00
C SER A 100 -16.80 -13.79 -7.58
N GLY A 101 -16.90 -13.53 -8.88
CA GLY A 101 -18.16 -13.35 -9.58
C GLY A 101 -18.70 -11.91 -9.65
N GLN A 102 -17.98 -10.91 -9.16
CA GLN A 102 -18.37 -9.51 -9.39
C GLN A 102 -18.29 -9.12 -10.86
N ASN A 103 -19.34 -8.45 -11.35
CA ASN A 103 -19.40 -7.94 -12.70
C ASN A 103 -18.38 -6.81 -12.90
N SER A 104 -17.46 -7.01 -13.84
CA SER A 104 -16.51 -5.99 -14.31
C SER A 104 -17.16 -4.65 -14.65
N THR A 105 -18.41 -4.68 -15.13
CA THR A 105 -19.17 -3.51 -15.56
C THR A 105 -19.36 -2.49 -14.43
N THR A 106 -19.70 -2.94 -13.22
CA THR A 106 -19.88 -2.06 -12.06
C THR A 106 -18.57 -1.40 -11.62
N LEU A 107 -17.47 -2.15 -11.63
CA LEU A 107 -16.15 -1.63 -11.31
C LEU A 107 -15.73 -0.56 -12.34
N ILE A 108 -15.87 -0.86 -13.64
CA ILE A 108 -15.50 0.03 -14.73
C ILE A 108 -16.35 1.31 -14.67
N GLN A 109 -17.66 1.19 -14.47
CA GLN A 109 -18.55 2.33 -14.32
C GLN A 109 -18.19 3.19 -13.11
N SER A 110 -17.85 2.58 -11.97
CA SER A 110 -17.40 3.30 -10.78
C SER A 110 -16.15 4.10 -11.08
N VAL A 111 -15.13 3.50 -11.71
CA VAL A 111 -13.90 4.19 -12.11
C VAL A 111 -14.21 5.32 -13.07
N GLN A 112 -15.02 5.08 -14.11
CA GLN A 112 -15.37 6.10 -15.10
C GLN A 112 -16.10 7.28 -14.49
N ASN A 113 -17.09 7.04 -13.64
CA ASN A 113 -17.88 8.08 -13.01
C ASN A 113 -17.01 8.95 -12.08
N LYS A 114 -16.21 8.34 -11.23
CA LYS A 114 -15.42 9.06 -10.22
C LYS A 114 -14.25 9.82 -10.82
N THR A 115 -13.61 9.27 -11.82
CA THR A 115 -12.46 9.91 -12.49
C THR A 115 -12.86 10.95 -13.55
N SER A 116 -14.16 11.16 -13.76
CA SER A 116 -14.67 12.26 -14.59
C SER A 116 -14.66 13.59 -13.86
N TYR A 117 -14.53 13.59 -12.53
CA TYR A 117 -14.43 14.79 -11.70
C TYR A 117 -12.97 15.11 -11.39
N ILE A 118 -12.69 16.40 -11.14
CA ILE A 118 -11.39 16.84 -10.66
C ILE A 118 -11.21 16.38 -9.21
N ALA A 119 -10.07 15.80 -8.90
CA ALA A 119 -9.70 15.47 -7.54
C ALA A 119 -9.20 16.75 -6.84
N PHE A 120 -9.88 17.18 -5.78
CA PHE A 120 -9.48 18.36 -5.00
C PHE A 120 -8.48 17.96 -3.89
N ASN A 121 -7.39 17.33 -4.26
CA ASN A 121 -6.28 16.99 -3.37
C ASN A 121 -4.97 17.56 -3.94
N ALA A 122 -3.88 17.46 -3.20
CA ALA A 122 -2.61 18.08 -3.58
C ALA A 122 -1.99 17.51 -4.87
N SER A 123 -2.37 16.30 -5.24
CA SER A 123 -1.84 15.61 -6.42
C SER A 123 -2.74 15.71 -7.65
N ASP A 124 -3.99 16.17 -7.51
CA ASP A 124 -5.06 16.07 -8.52
C ASP A 124 -5.33 14.61 -8.98
N LEU A 125 -5.02 13.63 -8.12
CA LEU A 125 -5.15 12.21 -8.41
C LEU A 125 -6.31 11.56 -7.66
N HIS A 126 -6.98 10.63 -8.34
CA HIS A 126 -7.87 9.66 -7.72
C HIS A 126 -7.09 8.40 -7.34
N TYR A 127 -7.42 7.78 -6.22
CA TYR A 127 -6.83 6.52 -5.81
C TYR A 127 -7.89 5.43 -5.80
N MET A 128 -7.62 4.34 -6.52
CA MET A 128 -8.50 3.18 -6.60
C MET A 128 -7.79 1.97 -5.99
N ILE A 129 -8.32 1.46 -4.87
CA ILE A 129 -7.80 0.25 -4.24
C ILE A 129 -8.65 -0.94 -4.68
N LEU A 130 -8.00 -1.93 -5.29
CA LEU A 130 -8.59 -3.19 -5.73
C LEU A 130 -7.96 -4.32 -4.92
N ASP A 131 -8.68 -4.80 -3.91
CA ASP A 131 -8.19 -5.85 -3.04
C ASP A 131 -8.54 -7.22 -3.62
N GLU A 132 -7.53 -8.10 -3.70
CA GLU A 132 -7.62 -9.46 -4.27
C GLU A 132 -8.03 -9.46 -5.76
N ILE A 133 -7.30 -8.73 -6.59
CA ILE A 133 -7.59 -8.59 -8.03
C ILE A 133 -7.57 -9.93 -8.79
N ASP A 134 -6.88 -10.95 -8.28
CA ASP A 134 -6.86 -12.31 -8.81
C ASP A 134 -8.22 -13.01 -8.75
N ASN A 135 -9.20 -12.49 -8.02
CA ASN A 135 -10.58 -12.98 -8.02
C ASN A 135 -11.40 -12.47 -9.23
N LEU A 136 -10.91 -11.49 -9.97
CA LEU A 136 -11.57 -11.02 -11.18
C LEU A 136 -11.44 -12.05 -12.31
N THR A 137 -12.52 -12.22 -13.08
CA THR A 137 -12.47 -13.05 -14.29
C THR A 137 -11.54 -12.45 -15.34
N ASP A 138 -11.04 -13.27 -16.28
CA ASP A 138 -10.17 -12.81 -17.38
C ASP A 138 -10.82 -11.69 -18.20
N LEU A 139 -12.13 -11.77 -18.43
CA LEU A 139 -12.89 -10.73 -19.12
C LEU A 139 -12.93 -9.43 -18.31
N ALA A 140 -13.07 -9.53 -16.99
CA ALA A 140 -13.02 -8.38 -16.10
C ALA A 140 -11.65 -7.73 -16.09
N GLN A 141 -10.60 -8.52 -16.03
CA GLN A 141 -9.21 -8.04 -16.09
C GLN A 141 -8.90 -7.38 -17.44
N ALA A 142 -9.35 -7.96 -18.55
CA ALA A 142 -9.19 -7.37 -19.87
C ALA A 142 -9.90 -6.02 -20.01
N SER A 143 -11.10 -5.90 -19.45
CA SER A 143 -11.85 -4.65 -19.41
C SER A 143 -11.21 -3.62 -18.48
N PHE A 144 -10.68 -4.05 -17.34
CA PHE A 144 -9.97 -3.20 -16.40
C PHE A 144 -8.68 -2.64 -17.01
N LYS A 145 -7.93 -3.46 -17.74
CA LYS A 145 -6.73 -3.03 -18.46
C LYS A 145 -6.99 -1.85 -19.40
N ALA A 146 -8.17 -1.80 -20.04
CA ALA A 146 -8.55 -0.71 -20.93
C ALA A 146 -8.67 0.64 -20.22
N ILE A 147 -9.09 0.65 -18.95
CA ILE A 147 -9.21 1.88 -18.15
C ILE A 147 -7.90 2.30 -17.48
N MET A 148 -6.90 1.42 -17.42
CA MET A 148 -5.56 1.73 -16.87
C MET A 148 -4.71 2.65 -17.78
N ASN A 149 -5.30 3.32 -18.77
CA ASN A 149 -4.62 4.33 -19.57
C ASN A 149 -4.89 5.78 -19.08
N ARG A 150 -5.60 5.93 -17.97
CA ARG A 150 -5.92 7.24 -17.40
C ARG A 150 -4.72 7.81 -16.64
N THR A 151 -4.49 9.10 -16.79
CA THR A 151 -3.34 9.80 -16.20
C THR A 151 -3.67 10.47 -14.85
N ASN A 152 -4.96 10.51 -14.48
CA ASN A 152 -5.43 11.12 -13.24
C ASN A 152 -5.84 10.09 -12.17
N VAL A 153 -5.43 8.82 -12.33
CA VAL A 153 -5.79 7.73 -11.42
C VAL A 153 -4.56 6.91 -11.07
N VAL A 154 -4.39 6.60 -9.82
CA VAL A 154 -3.45 5.60 -9.32
C VAL A 154 -4.25 4.37 -8.87
N PHE A 155 -3.96 3.22 -9.49
CA PHE A 155 -4.56 1.95 -9.13
C PHE A 155 -3.64 1.21 -8.14
N ILE A 156 -4.12 0.93 -6.95
CA ILE A 156 -3.40 0.15 -5.94
C ILE A 156 -4.09 -1.19 -5.81
N MET A 157 -3.39 -2.25 -6.17
CA MET A 157 -3.94 -3.59 -6.29
C MET A 157 -3.25 -4.53 -5.32
N THR A 158 -4.00 -5.48 -4.75
CA THR A 158 -3.40 -6.56 -3.97
C THR A 158 -3.69 -7.90 -4.63
N THR A 159 -2.79 -8.85 -4.47
CA THR A 159 -3.00 -10.23 -4.91
C THR A 159 -2.15 -11.21 -4.10
N ASN A 160 -2.67 -12.42 -3.92
CA ASN A 160 -1.91 -13.55 -3.40
C ASN A 160 -1.32 -14.40 -4.55
N HIS A 161 -1.83 -14.21 -5.77
CA HIS A 161 -1.53 -15.01 -6.97
C HIS A 161 -1.20 -14.09 -8.15
N LEU A 162 0.04 -13.59 -8.20
CA LEU A 162 0.48 -12.71 -9.28
C LEU A 162 0.39 -13.38 -10.66
N ASP A 163 0.55 -14.69 -10.71
CA ASP A 163 0.41 -15.53 -11.90
C ASP A 163 -1.01 -15.51 -12.52
N LYS A 164 -2.04 -15.18 -11.73
CA LYS A 164 -3.43 -15.04 -12.19
C LYS A 164 -3.78 -13.63 -12.64
N VAL A 165 -2.89 -12.67 -12.49
CA VAL A 165 -3.12 -11.29 -12.94
C VAL A 165 -2.67 -11.15 -14.39
N ASP A 166 -3.53 -10.56 -15.25
CA ASP A 166 -3.23 -10.30 -16.67
C ASP A 166 -1.89 -9.56 -16.83
N LEU A 167 -1.04 -10.04 -17.75
CA LEU A 167 0.28 -9.46 -18.00
C LEU A 167 0.20 -7.99 -18.43
N GLY A 168 -0.87 -7.58 -19.11
CA GLY A 168 -1.07 -6.20 -19.49
C GLY A 168 -1.37 -5.28 -18.30
N ILE A 169 -1.97 -5.79 -17.22
CA ILE A 169 -2.13 -5.08 -15.93
C ILE A 169 -0.76 -5.01 -15.25
N GLN A 170 -0.04 -6.11 -15.19
CA GLN A 170 1.30 -6.15 -14.58
C GLN A 170 2.26 -5.17 -15.27
N ASN A 171 2.25 -5.11 -16.59
CA ASN A 171 3.11 -4.21 -17.39
C ASN A 171 2.79 -2.71 -17.22
N ARG A 172 1.59 -2.39 -16.68
CA ARG A 172 1.18 -1.02 -16.32
C ARG A 172 1.33 -0.72 -14.84
N SER A 173 2.01 -1.59 -14.12
CA SER A 173 2.08 -1.52 -12.67
C SER A 173 3.49 -1.71 -12.16
N ILE A 174 3.80 -1.04 -11.04
CA ILE A 174 4.99 -1.29 -10.25
C ILE A 174 4.70 -2.49 -9.35
N LEU A 175 5.48 -3.55 -9.51
CA LEU A 175 5.32 -4.78 -8.73
C LEU A 175 6.11 -4.68 -7.42
N ILE A 176 5.42 -4.80 -6.30
CA ILE A 176 5.98 -4.74 -4.94
C ILE A 176 5.81 -6.11 -4.27
N ASP A 177 6.91 -6.76 -4.00
CA ASP A 177 6.93 -8.04 -3.27
C ASP A 177 6.72 -7.78 -1.77
N MET A 178 5.61 -8.27 -1.24
CA MET A 178 5.24 -8.16 0.18
C MET A 178 5.56 -9.45 0.97
N ASN A 179 6.27 -10.40 0.36
CA ASN A 179 6.70 -11.60 1.08
C ASN A 179 7.67 -11.25 2.21
N LEU A 180 7.73 -12.14 3.18
CA LEU A 180 8.52 -11.93 4.39
C LEU A 180 10.00 -11.72 4.06
N PRO A 181 10.61 -10.63 4.53
CA PRO A 181 12.03 -10.38 4.36
C PRO A 181 12.86 -11.24 5.33
N PRO A 182 14.19 -11.27 5.14
CA PRO A 182 15.10 -11.95 6.08
C PRO A 182 14.92 -11.47 7.53
N PRO A 183 15.17 -12.33 8.53
CA PRO A 183 14.90 -12.04 9.95
C PRO A 183 15.53 -10.74 10.48
N GLN A 184 16.66 -10.31 9.89
CA GLN A 184 17.36 -9.08 10.30
C GLN A 184 16.50 -7.82 10.13
N GLN A 185 15.61 -7.81 9.14
CA GLN A 185 14.75 -6.67 8.83
C GLN A 185 13.52 -6.56 9.73
N TRP A 186 13.26 -7.58 10.55
CA TRP A 186 12.19 -7.57 11.54
C TRP A 186 12.53 -6.79 12.81
N ARG A 187 13.80 -6.53 13.08
CA ARG A 187 14.23 -5.89 14.33
C ARG A 187 13.55 -4.55 14.62
N PRO A 188 13.40 -3.61 13.67
CA PRO A 188 12.71 -2.33 13.92
C PRO A 188 11.26 -2.55 14.34
N ILE A 189 10.57 -3.44 13.64
CA ILE A 189 9.15 -3.75 13.88
C ILE A 189 8.97 -4.43 15.23
N LEU A 190 9.80 -5.42 15.52
CA LEU A 190 9.77 -6.08 16.82
C LEU A 190 10.03 -5.08 17.96
N ARG A 191 10.98 -4.14 17.80
CA ARG A 191 11.21 -3.07 18.77
C ARG A 191 9.95 -2.26 19.00
N ARG A 192 9.29 -1.82 17.93
CA ARG A 192 8.03 -1.06 18.02
C ARG A 192 6.96 -1.86 18.76
N VAL A 193 6.67 -3.08 18.31
CA VAL A 193 5.66 -3.96 18.91
C VAL A 193 5.92 -4.17 20.40
N PHE A 194 7.16 -4.45 20.80
CA PHE A 194 7.50 -4.61 22.20
C PHE A 194 7.40 -3.31 23.00
N THR A 195 7.74 -2.17 22.39
CA THR A 195 7.59 -0.86 23.03
C THR A 195 6.13 -0.52 23.24
N ASP A 196 5.29 -0.69 22.21
CA ASP A 196 3.84 -0.46 22.28
C ASP A 196 3.18 -1.38 23.33
N ALA A 197 3.69 -2.60 23.46
CA ALA A 197 3.27 -3.57 24.45
C ALA A 197 3.75 -3.27 25.89
N GLY A 198 4.58 -2.24 26.08
CA GLY A 198 5.23 -1.97 27.38
C GLY A 198 6.27 -3.03 27.79
N LEU A 199 6.69 -3.87 26.86
CA LEU A 199 7.64 -4.97 27.09
C LEU A 199 9.07 -4.55 26.70
N ARG A 200 10.05 -4.98 27.51
CA ARG A 200 11.49 -4.74 27.24
C ARG A 200 12.27 -6.06 27.26
N PRO A 201 12.26 -6.83 26.18
CA PRO A 201 13.00 -8.08 26.13
C PRO A 201 14.51 -7.85 26.28
N ARG A 202 15.21 -8.87 26.79
CA ARG A 202 16.63 -8.77 27.17
C ARG A 202 17.54 -8.32 26.01
N TRP A 203 17.24 -8.72 24.78
CA TRP A 203 17.99 -8.33 23.57
C TRP A 203 17.88 -6.85 23.19
N MET A 204 16.85 -6.13 23.67
CA MET A 204 16.74 -4.68 23.50
C MET A 204 17.68 -3.89 24.42
N ARG A 205 18.21 -4.53 25.48
CA ARG A 205 19.08 -3.88 26.47
C ARG A 205 20.56 -3.87 26.04
N SER A 206 20.94 -4.62 25.00
CA SER A 206 22.34 -4.80 24.59
C SER A 206 22.84 -3.75 23.59
N SER A 207 22.03 -2.76 23.21
CA SER A 207 22.42 -1.71 22.25
C SER A 207 22.83 -0.37 22.90
N ILE A 208 23.06 -0.37 24.21
CA ILE A 208 23.63 0.79 24.92
C ILE A 208 24.98 0.34 25.49
N ARG A 209 25.99 0.36 24.66
CA ARG A 209 27.38 0.62 25.09
C ARG A 209 27.93 1.74 24.23
N PRO A 210 28.53 2.73 24.89
CA PRO A 210 29.12 3.89 24.24
C PRO A 210 30.23 3.54 23.26
#